data_83854f390bd532a57a8ab7b377a8f73b
#
_entry.id   83854f390bd532a57a8ab7b377a8f73b
#
_cell.length_a   1.000
_cell.length_b   1.000
_cell.length_c   1.000
_cell.angle_alpha   90.00
_cell.angle_beta   90.00
_cell.angle_gamma   90.00
#
_symmetry.space_group_name_H-M   'P 1'
#
loop_
_entity.id
_entity.type
_entity.pdbx_description
1 polymer ?
#
loop_
_entity_poly.entity_id
_entity_poly.type
_entity_poly.pdbx_seq_one_letter_code
_entity_poly.pdbx_strand_id
1 'polypeptide(L)' 'MTTKFKAGDIVKLKTGSHSMTVKGNATKSSPQGSVSIPDKYECMWSDGKKVQTAVFREDIIQLA' A
#
# COMPACT_ATOMS: atom_id res chain seq x y z
N MET A 1 5.86 -10.27 13.54
CA MET A 1 6.68 -9.44 12.67
C MET A 1 6.06 -8.06 12.54
N THR A 2 6.86 -7.02 12.67
CA THR A 2 6.35 -5.66 12.60
C THR A 2 6.11 -5.26 11.15
N THR A 3 5.01 -4.55 10.93
CA THR A 3 4.75 -3.96 9.63
C THR A 3 5.61 -2.71 9.46
N LYS A 4 6.15 -2.53 8.27
CA LYS A 4 7.02 -1.41 7.98
C LYS A 4 6.23 -0.10 7.86
N PHE A 5 5.00 -0.18 7.36
CA PHE A 5 4.11 0.95 7.18
C PHE A 5 2.76 0.61 7.79
N LYS A 6 1.96 1.62 8.03
CA LYS A 6 0.63 1.42 8.58
C LYS A 6 -0.35 2.34 7.86
N ALA A 7 -1.63 2.10 8.07
CA ALA A 7 -2.67 2.90 7.43
C ALA A 7 -2.48 4.37 7.77
N GLY A 8 -2.56 5.20 6.76
CA GLY A 8 -2.38 6.63 6.91
C GLY A 8 -0.98 7.14 6.61
N ASP A 9 -0.01 6.24 6.47
CA ASP A 9 1.36 6.64 6.12
C ASP A 9 1.40 7.13 4.68
N ILE A 10 2.24 8.12 4.43
CA ILE A 10 2.46 8.64 3.08
C ILE A 10 3.75 8.03 2.56
N VAL A 11 3.65 7.37 1.43
CA VAL A 11 4.78 6.65 0.84
C VAL A 11 4.90 7.00 -0.64
N LYS A 12 6.01 6.63 -1.21
CA LYS A 12 6.25 6.76 -2.64
C LYS A 12 7.09 5.59 -3.11
N LEU A 13 7.07 5.34 -4.40
CA LEU A 13 7.95 4.32 -4.97
C LEU A 13 9.40 4.77 -4.88
N LYS A 14 10.29 3.83 -4.65
CA LYS A 14 11.72 4.13 -4.60
C LYS A 14 12.24 4.66 -5.92
N THR A 15 11.52 4.41 -7.00
CA THR A 15 11.87 4.92 -8.32
C THR A 15 11.49 6.39 -8.51
N GLY A 16 10.85 7.02 -7.52
CA GLY A 16 10.55 8.44 -7.58
C GLY A 16 9.17 8.79 -8.11
N SER A 17 8.18 7.99 -7.81
CA SER A 17 6.83 8.29 -8.23
C SER A 17 6.17 9.29 -7.28
N HIS A 18 4.92 9.64 -7.57
CA HIS A 18 4.14 10.55 -6.72
C HIS A 18 3.84 9.91 -5.37
N SER A 19 3.48 10.76 -4.40
CA SER A 19 3.15 10.29 -3.06
C SER A 19 1.82 9.55 -3.07
N MET A 20 1.74 8.53 -2.23
CA MET A 20 0.54 7.72 -2.07
C MET A 20 0.25 7.55 -0.60
N THR A 21 -1.01 7.29 -0.27
CA THR A 21 -1.41 7.03 1.11
C THR A 21 -1.63 5.54 1.29
N VAL A 22 -1.00 4.97 2.31
CA VAL A 22 -1.18 3.56 2.62
C VAL A 22 -2.55 3.36 3.25
N LYS A 23 -3.34 2.45 2.69
CA LYS A 23 -4.64 2.08 3.27
C LYS A 23 -4.49 1.00 4.33
N GLY A 24 -3.40 0.25 4.27
CA GLY A 24 -3.14 -0.85 5.16
C GLY A 24 -2.46 -1.96 4.40
N ASN A 25 -2.35 -3.11 5.04
CA ASN A 25 -1.78 -4.26 4.37
C ASN A 25 -2.73 -4.74 3.29
N ALA A 26 -2.17 -5.23 2.19
CA ALA A 26 -2.97 -5.85 1.16
C ALA A 26 -3.62 -7.11 1.72
N THR A 27 -4.79 -7.44 1.18
CA THR A 27 -5.51 -8.63 1.62
C THR A 27 -5.76 -9.54 0.43
N LYS A 28 -5.89 -10.82 0.74
CA LYS A 28 -6.19 -11.83 -0.27
C LYS A 28 -7.46 -12.56 0.16
N SER A 29 -8.39 -12.70 -0.76
CA SER A 29 -9.60 -13.47 -0.50
C SER A 29 -9.29 -14.95 -0.46
N SER A 30 -9.92 -15.64 0.45
CA SER A 30 -9.80 -17.08 0.53
C SER A 30 -11.15 -17.65 0.95
N PRO A 31 -11.37 -18.97 0.76
CA PRO A 31 -12.62 -19.60 1.19
C PRO A 31 -12.90 -19.46 2.69
N GLN A 32 -11.87 -19.16 3.47
CA GLN A 32 -11.98 -19.02 4.91
C GLN A 32 -12.05 -17.57 5.35
N GLY A 33 -12.08 -16.63 4.41
CA GLY A 33 -12.10 -15.21 4.72
C GLY A 33 -10.94 -14.48 4.08
N SER A 34 -10.72 -13.25 4.54
CA SER A 34 -9.62 -12.43 4.03
C SER A 34 -8.37 -12.63 4.87
N VAL A 35 -7.23 -12.66 4.23
CA VAL A 35 -5.94 -12.82 4.90
C VAL A 35 -5.07 -11.62 4.56
N SER A 36 -4.49 -11.00 5.59
CA SER A 36 -3.56 -9.90 5.38
C SER A 36 -2.21 -10.42 4.90
N ILE A 37 -1.62 -9.65 3.97
CA ILE A 37 -0.29 -9.97 3.46
C ILE A 37 0.68 -8.95 4.08
N PRO A 38 1.54 -9.36 5.01
CA PRO A 38 2.33 -8.40 5.77
C PRO A 38 3.41 -7.68 4.98
N ASP A 39 3.86 -8.25 3.87
CA ASP A 39 4.91 -7.63 3.07
C ASP A 39 4.36 -6.86 1.87
N LYS A 40 3.05 -6.72 1.77
CA LYS A 40 2.41 -5.95 0.71
C LYS A 40 1.47 -4.94 1.31
N TYR A 41 1.41 -3.78 0.69
CA TYR A 41 0.57 -2.68 1.17
C TYR A 41 -0.29 -2.17 0.05
N GLU A 42 -1.54 -1.90 0.38
CA GLU A 42 -2.46 -1.27 -0.54
C GLU A 42 -2.35 0.23 -0.37
N CYS A 43 -2.02 0.91 -1.46
CA CYS A 43 -1.84 2.36 -1.46
C CYS A 43 -2.85 3.00 -2.38
N MET A 44 -3.23 4.23 -2.07
CA MET A 44 -4.16 4.99 -2.89
C MET A 44 -3.60 6.38 -3.14
N TRP A 45 -3.96 6.94 -4.27
CA TRP A 45 -3.58 8.31 -4.60
C TRP A 45 -4.66 8.92 -5.48
N SER A 46 -4.66 10.23 -5.53
CA SER A 46 -5.60 10.95 -6.38
C SER A 46 -4.90 11.32 -7.69
N ASP A 47 -5.48 10.91 -8.79
CA ASP A 47 -4.96 11.20 -10.12
C ASP A 47 -5.95 12.12 -10.82
N GLY A 48 -5.89 13.40 -10.51
CA GLY A 48 -6.83 14.37 -11.04
C GLY A 48 -8.21 14.17 -10.47
N LYS A 49 -9.11 13.62 -11.25
CA LYS A 49 -10.49 13.44 -10.83
C LYS A 49 -10.81 12.07 -10.28
N LYS A 50 -9.84 11.16 -10.31
CA LYS A 50 -10.09 9.79 -9.92
C LYS A 50 -9.13 9.38 -8.82
N VAL A 51 -9.63 8.51 -7.94
CA VAL A 51 -8.79 7.87 -6.93
C VAL A 51 -8.33 6.54 -7.49
N GLN A 52 -7.03 6.32 -7.50
CA GLN A 52 -6.44 5.08 -7.96
C GLN A 52 -5.92 4.31 -6.76
N THR A 53 -5.95 3.00 -6.87
CA THR A 53 -5.39 2.14 -5.84
C THR A 53 -4.51 1.07 -6.49
N ALA A 54 -3.49 0.65 -5.77
CA ALA A 54 -2.61 -0.40 -6.23
C ALA A 54 -1.95 -1.06 -5.03
N VAL A 55 -1.44 -2.26 -5.25
CA VAL A 55 -0.74 -3.01 -4.21
C VAL A 55 0.74 -3.01 -4.56
N PHE A 56 1.56 -2.68 -3.57
CA PHE A 56 3.01 -2.63 -3.73
C PHE A 56 3.67 -3.44 -2.62
N ARG A 57 4.83 -4.00 -2.92
CA ARG A 57 5.62 -4.68 -1.91
C ARG A 57 6.38 -3.65 -1.09
N GLU A 58 6.67 -4.02 0.16
CA GLU A 58 7.32 -3.08 1.07
C GLU A 58 8.73 -2.69 0.61
N ASP A 59 9.38 -3.54 -0.18
CA ASP A 59 10.75 -3.28 -0.61
C ASP A 59 10.85 -2.32 -1.79
N ILE A 60 9.71 -1.96 -2.40
CA ILE A 60 9.72 -1.03 -3.54
C ILE A 60 9.13 0.33 -3.17
N ILE A 61 8.66 0.50 -1.95
CA ILE A 61 8.12 1.79 -1.49
C ILE A 61 8.90 2.25 -0.27
N GLN A 62 8.84 3.55 -0.03
CA GLN A 62 9.50 4.16 1.11
C GLN A 62 8.67 5.33 1.60
N LEU A 63 8.89 5.75 2.83
CA LEU A 63 8.20 6.92 3.36
C LEU A 63 8.56 8.15 2.54
N ALA A 64 7.55 8.91 2.21
CA ALA A 64 7.75 10.13 1.43
C ALA A 64 8.36 11.25 2.27
#